data_58b9a0c23f7e6eeae626587850fbf0dc
#
_entry.id   58b9a0c23f7e6eeae626587850fbf0dc
#
_cell.length_a   1.000
_cell.length_b   1.000
_cell.length_c   1.000
_cell.angle_alpha   90.00
_cell.angle_beta   90.00
_cell.angle_gamma   90.00
#
_symmetry.space_group_name_H-M   'P 1'
#
loop_
_entity.id
_entity.type
_entity.pdbx_description
1 polymer ?
#
loop_
_entity_poly.entity_id
_entity_poly.type
_entity_poly.pdbx_seq_one_letter_code
_entity_poly.pdbx_strand_id
1 'polypeptide(L)'
;MPHWGSWQDRRFGSPRTAEVIDRTRISLKNFCMTDLIYPRSPRETMCGWMHLPRYIDKIRLHLAGKLHPDYQPNLGKGFDSWWLEAAGLAHERFVEVVKGTFIDGQVADWVLKNVKVAETAKATHRERMVHYPKPGDQAIEARLKMRKEQAGLAHRDEIKSFVDFIDADEKRI
;
A
#
# COMPACT_ATOMS: atom_id res chain seq x y z
N MET A 1 58.17 -22.19 -22.07
CA MET A 1 58.64 -23.37 -21.30
C MET A 1 59.84 -22.91 -20.46
N PRO A 2 59.91 -23.14 -19.19
CA PRO A 2 59.71 -24.34 -18.36
C PRO A 2 58.79 -24.06 -17.17
N HIS A 3 58.37 -24.88 -16.44
CA HIS A 3 58.44 -26.12 -15.74
C HIS A 3 57.70 -26.07 -14.40
N TRP A 4 56.92 -27.00 -14.19
CA TRP A 4 56.17 -27.47 -13.04
C TRP A 4 56.97 -27.53 -11.72
N GLY A 5 56.29 -27.26 -10.62
CA GLY A 5 56.71 -27.60 -9.27
C GLY A 5 55.49 -27.85 -8.38
N SER A 6 55.14 -29.12 -8.19
CA SER A 6 54.16 -29.64 -7.27
C SER A 6 54.61 -29.44 -5.83
N TRP A 7 53.72 -29.07 -4.95
CA TRP A 7 53.85 -29.34 -3.49
C TRP A 7 52.55 -29.92 -2.96
N GLN A 8 52.61 -31.20 -2.71
CA GLN A 8 51.62 -31.93 -1.92
C GLN A 8 51.82 -31.67 -0.43
N ASP A 9 50.73 -31.79 0.29
CA ASP A 9 50.57 -32.16 1.68
C ASP A 9 51.16 -31.29 2.77
N ARG A 10 50.23 -30.52 3.41
CA ARG A 10 50.20 -30.50 4.87
C ARG A 10 48.78 -30.44 5.41
N ARG A 11 48.31 -31.53 6.01
CA ARG A 11 47.17 -31.65 6.89
C ARG A 11 47.37 -30.70 8.10
N PHE A 12 46.46 -29.77 8.27
CA PHE A 12 46.23 -29.19 9.58
C PHE A 12 44.78 -28.77 9.73
N GLY A 13 44.12 -29.34 10.74
CA GLY A 13 43.17 -28.72 11.62
C GLY A 13 41.86 -28.26 10.97
N SER A 14 40.82 -29.04 11.20
CA SER A 14 39.43 -28.62 11.13
C SER A 14 39.24 -27.33 11.92
N PRO A 15 38.82 -26.20 11.32
CA PRO A 15 38.23 -25.13 12.09
C PRO A 15 36.72 -25.37 12.13
N ARG A 16 36.25 -25.30 13.36
CA ARG A 16 34.85 -25.27 13.80
C ARG A 16 33.97 -24.56 12.77
N THR A 17 32.88 -25.20 12.46
CA THR A 17 31.73 -24.60 11.76
C THR A 17 31.41 -23.25 12.43
N ALA A 18 31.85 -22.18 11.79
CA ALA A 18 31.29 -20.87 12.05
C ALA A 18 29.85 -20.92 11.53
N GLU A 19 28.88 -20.91 12.42
CA GLU A 19 27.50 -20.61 12.09
C GLU A 19 27.51 -19.30 11.32
N VAL A 20 27.31 -19.41 10.01
CA VAL A 20 26.91 -18.27 9.19
C VAL A 20 25.52 -17.91 9.68
N ILE A 21 25.47 -16.94 10.59
CA ILE A 21 24.21 -16.31 10.97
C ILE A 21 23.67 -15.67 9.69
N ASP A 22 22.73 -16.36 9.09
CA ASP A 22 21.94 -15.85 7.97
C ASP A 22 21.17 -14.62 8.46
N ARG A 23 21.77 -13.46 8.29
CA ARG A 23 21.16 -12.15 8.62
C ARG A 23 20.01 -11.77 7.69
N THR A 24 19.67 -12.59 6.72
CA THR A 24 18.55 -12.37 5.81
C THR A 24 17.22 -12.95 6.28
N ARG A 25 17.24 -13.76 7.35
CA ARG A 25 16.04 -14.16 8.09
C ARG A 25 15.75 -13.15 9.20
N ILE A 26 15.52 -11.90 8.87
CA ILE A 26 14.75 -11.02 9.75
C ILE A 26 13.37 -11.65 9.81
N SER A 27 13.16 -12.35 10.90
CA SER A 27 11.92 -13.05 11.20
C SER A 27 10.77 -12.03 11.15
N LEU A 28 9.93 -12.13 10.14
CA LEU A 28 8.62 -11.45 10.05
C LEU A 28 7.69 -11.81 11.22
N LYS A 29 8.18 -12.59 12.20
CA LYS A 29 7.38 -13.11 13.33
C LYS A 29 7.24 -12.18 14.52
N ASN A 30 7.90 -11.01 14.54
CA ASN A 30 7.78 -10.07 15.66
C ASN A 30 7.16 -8.72 15.27
N PHE A 31 6.37 -8.65 14.20
CA PHE A 31 5.48 -7.53 14.02
C PHE A 31 4.32 -7.70 15.00
N CYS A 32 4.43 -7.07 16.15
CA CYS A 32 3.37 -7.08 17.16
C CYS A 32 2.11 -6.47 16.55
N MET A 33 1.00 -7.21 16.55
CA MET A 33 -0.28 -6.74 15.99
C MET A 33 -0.79 -5.44 16.66
N THR A 34 -0.17 -5.02 17.78
CA THR A 34 -0.47 -3.76 18.46
C THR A 34 0.08 -2.52 17.76
N ASP A 35 1.02 -2.68 16.81
CA ASP A 35 1.68 -1.56 16.12
C ASP A 35 1.19 -1.35 14.68
N LEU A 36 0.16 -2.08 14.24
CA LEU A 36 -0.40 -1.95 12.91
C LEU A 36 -1.24 -0.66 12.83
N ILE A 37 -0.69 0.34 12.15
CA ILE A 37 -1.36 1.60 11.89
C ILE A 37 -2.05 1.48 10.52
N TYR A 38 -3.37 1.41 10.53
CA TYR A 38 -4.14 1.47 9.29
C TYR A 38 -4.26 2.91 8.80
N PRO A 39 -4.07 3.17 7.50
CA PRO A 39 -4.48 4.42 6.89
C PRO A 39 -5.98 4.64 7.10
N ARG A 40 -6.47 5.87 7.08
CA ARG A 40 -7.90 6.19 7.21
C ARG A 40 -8.77 5.39 6.24
N SER A 41 -10.07 5.33 6.52
CA SER A 41 -11.05 4.68 5.64
C SER A 41 -10.97 5.24 4.21
N PRO A 42 -11.13 4.41 3.18
CA PRO A 42 -11.26 4.90 1.81
C PRO A 42 -12.51 5.78 1.60
N ARG A 43 -13.48 5.75 2.53
CA ARG A 43 -14.69 6.58 2.48
C ARG A 43 -14.47 8.01 2.93
N GLU A 44 -13.39 8.28 3.66
CA GLU A 44 -13.10 9.64 4.10
C GLU A 44 -12.78 10.57 2.94
N THR A 45 -13.20 11.82 3.11
CA THR A 45 -13.11 12.85 2.06
C THR A 45 -12.29 14.06 2.53
N MET A 46 -11.57 14.65 1.58
CA MET A 46 -10.88 15.93 1.74
C MET A 46 -11.01 16.74 0.44
N CYS A 47 -11.35 18.01 0.53
CA CYS A 47 -11.57 18.88 -0.64
C CYS A 47 -12.60 18.33 -1.63
N GLY A 48 -13.59 17.55 -1.14
CA GLY A 48 -14.58 16.85 -1.97
C GLY A 48 -14.08 15.55 -2.62
N TRP A 49 -12.81 15.19 -2.43
CA TRP A 49 -12.24 13.95 -2.95
C TRP A 49 -12.34 12.82 -1.92
N MET A 50 -13.04 11.77 -2.28
CA MET A 50 -13.03 10.50 -1.55
C MET A 50 -11.65 9.83 -1.66
N HIS A 51 -11.21 9.09 -0.64
CA HIS A 51 -9.94 8.38 -0.59
C HIS A 51 -8.68 9.25 -0.40
N LEU A 52 -8.74 10.53 -0.68
CA LEU A 52 -7.58 11.42 -0.57
C LEU A 52 -6.92 11.39 0.82
N PRO A 53 -7.67 11.43 1.95
CA PRO A 53 -7.08 11.31 3.29
C PRO A 53 -6.30 10.01 3.49
N ARG A 54 -6.84 8.88 3.00
CA ARG A 54 -6.19 7.58 3.06
C ARG A 54 -4.88 7.55 2.27
N TYR A 55 -4.87 8.14 1.09
CA TYR A 55 -3.67 8.20 0.26
C TYR A 55 -2.57 9.05 0.91
N ILE A 56 -2.93 10.17 1.53
CA ILE A 56 -2.00 10.99 2.32
C ILE A 56 -1.40 10.19 3.48
N ASP A 57 -2.22 9.44 4.22
CA ASP A 57 -1.75 8.59 5.31
C ASP A 57 -0.78 7.52 4.82
N LYS A 58 -1.08 6.86 3.70
CA LYS A 58 -0.18 5.87 3.10
C LYS A 58 1.18 6.47 2.76
N ILE A 59 1.19 7.67 2.17
CA ILE A 59 2.44 8.37 1.85
C ILE A 59 3.20 8.71 3.13
N ARG A 60 2.55 9.28 4.14
CA ARG A 60 3.22 9.64 5.41
C ARG A 60 3.76 8.42 6.14
N LEU A 61 2.99 7.35 6.22
CA LEU A 61 3.43 6.08 6.82
C LEU A 61 4.60 5.48 6.03
N HIS A 62 4.58 5.56 4.70
CA HIS A 62 5.68 5.10 3.85
C HIS A 62 6.96 5.91 4.11
N LEU A 63 6.88 7.24 4.11
CA LEU A 63 8.01 8.12 4.39
C LEU A 63 8.57 7.91 5.80
N ALA A 64 7.73 7.53 6.77
CA ALA A 64 8.13 7.20 8.14
C ALA A 64 8.64 5.75 8.29
N GLY A 65 8.66 4.93 7.23
CA GLY A 65 9.02 3.51 7.31
C GLY A 65 8.03 2.65 8.09
N LYS A 66 6.79 3.12 8.27
CA LYS A 66 5.74 2.47 9.08
C LYS A 66 4.56 1.92 8.26
N LEU A 67 4.57 2.11 6.95
CA LEU A 67 3.52 1.55 6.10
C LEU A 67 3.66 0.02 6.06
N HIS A 68 2.58 -0.68 6.43
CA HIS A 68 2.58 -2.14 6.44
C HIS A 68 2.96 -2.73 5.07
N PRO A 69 3.70 -3.85 5.01
CA PRO A 69 4.15 -4.46 3.76
C PRO A 69 3.04 -4.71 2.74
N ASP A 70 1.82 -5.06 3.17
CA ASP A 70 0.69 -5.34 2.28
C ASP A 70 0.21 -4.11 1.50
N TYR A 71 0.49 -2.91 1.99
CA TYR A 71 0.16 -1.65 1.32
C TYR A 71 1.26 -1.15 0.38
N GLN A 72 2.51 -1.54 0.60
CA GLN A 72 3.67 -1.06 -0.18
C GLN A 72 3.49 -1.29 -1.69
N PRO A 73 3.08 -2.50 -2.17
CA PRO A 73 2.92 -2.74 -3.61
C PRO A 73 1.80 -1.91 -4.26
N ASN A 74 0.88 -1.40 -3.44
CA ASN A 74 -0.32 -0.67 -3.87
C ASN A 74 -0.20 0.85 -3.67
N LEU A 75 0.93 1.35 -3.16
CA LEU A 75 1.15 2.78 -3.01
C LEU A 75 1.23 3.46 -4.38
N GLY A 76 0.39 4.45 -4.62
CA GLY A 76 0.26 5.10 -5.91
C GLY A 76 -0.49 4.28 -6.98
N LYS A 77 -1.07 3.13 -6.62
CA LYS A 77 -1.81 2.24 -7.54
C LYS A 77 -3.26 2.03 -7.08
N GLY A 78 -4.06 1.40 -7.93
CA GLY A 78 -5.47 1.15 -7.64
C GLY A 78 -6.23 2.45 -7.34
N PHE A 79 -6.88 2.56 -6.20
CA PHE A 79 -7.63 3.76 -5.82
C PHE A 79 -6.76 5.03 -5.74
N ASP A 80 -5.48 4.90 -5.35
CA ASP A 80 -4.54 6.02 -5.35
C ASP A 80 -4.34 6.55 -6.78
N SER A 81 -4.13 5.64 -7.76
CA SER A 81 -3.95 6.04 -9.16
C SER A 81 -5.21 6.64 -9.78
N TRP A 82 -6.40 6.20 -9.35
CA TRP A 82 -7.64 6.80 -9.83
C TRP A 82 -7.81 8.25 -9.39
N TRP A 83 -7.41 8.54 -8.16
CA TRP A 83 -7.38 9.93 -7.71
C TRP A 83 -6.34 10.75 -8.48
N LEU A 84 -5.12 10.21 -8.67
CA LEU A 84 -4.05 10.87 -9.43
C LEU A 84 -4.49 11.17 -10.87
N GLU A 85 -5.12 10.20 -11.54
CA GLU A 85 -5.70 10.34 -12.88
C GLU A 85 -6.74 11.48 -12.92
N ALA A 86 -7.70 11.46 -11.98
CA ALA A 86 -8.74 12.47 -11.91
C ALA A 86 -8.21 13.87 -11.55
N ALA A 87 -7.14 13.94 -10.77
CA ALA A 87 -6.48 15.18 -10.37
C ALA A 87 -5.47 15.70 -11.40
N GLY A 88 -5.11 14.89 -12.41
CA GLY A 88 -4.08 15.21 -13.40
C GLY A 88 -2.67 15.30 -12.82
N LEU A 89 -2.35 14.45 -11.84
CA LEU A 89 -1.09 14.48 -11.09
C LEU A 89 -0.28 13.20 -11.26
N ALA A 90 1.05 13.33 -11.26
CA ALA A 90 1.96 12.20 -11.11
C ALA A 90 2.10 11.83 -9.61
N HIS A 91 2.34 10.53 -9.33
CA HIS A 91 2.54 10.01 -7.98
C HIS A 91 3.68 10.74 -7.26
N GLU A 92 4.83 10.84 -7.90
CA GLU A 92 6.05 11.45 -7.36
C GLU A 92 5.82 12.91 -6.98
N ARG A 93 5.07 13.64 -7.83
CA ARG A 93 4.73 15.03 -7.54
C ARG A 93 3.88 15.17 -6.29
N PHE A 94 2.89 14.29 -6.11
CA PHE A 94 2.05 14.35 -4.92
C PHE A 94 2.78 13.89 -3.65
N VAL A 95 3.68 12.90 -3.77
CA VAL A 95 4.57 12.49 -2.67
C VAL A 95 5.41 13.68 -2.18
N GLU A 96 6.00 14.47 -3.08
CA GLU A 96 6.77 15.67 -2.69
C GLU A 96 5.90 16.73 -2.01
N VAL A 97 4.65 16.89 -2.42
CA VAL A 97 3.69 17.79 -1.74
C VAL A 97 3.45 17.33 -0.31
N VAL A 98 3.13 16.04 -0.12
CA VAL A 98 2.84 15.49 1.21
C VAL A 98 4.10 15.53 2.09
N LYS A 99 5.28 15.23 1.54
CA LYS A 99 6.57 15.31 2.24
C LYS A 99 6.91 16.72 2.73
N GLY A 100 6.55 17.74 1.94
CA GLY A 100 6.75 19.14 2.29
C GLY A 100 5.69 19.73 3.24
N THR A 101 4.76 18.92 3.76
CA THR A 101 3.66 19.35 4.62
C THR A 101 3.61 18.57 5.94
N PHE A 102 3.19 19.23 7.02
CA PHE A 102 3.10 18.60 8.35
C PHE A 102 1.68 18.18 8.71
N ILE A 103 0.68 18.94 8.25
CA ILE A 103 -0.73 18.73 8.60
C ILE A 103 -1.60 18.63 7.36
N ASP A 104 -2.76 18.02 7.51
CA ASP A 104 -3.72 17.83 6.42
C ASP A 104 -4.22 19.14 5.81
N GLY A 105 -4.36 20.19 6.63
CA GLY A 105 -4.77 21.53 6.15
C GLY A 105 -3.85 22.07 5.07
N GLN A 106 -2.53 21.89 5.22
CA GLN A 106 -1.55 22.33 4.21
C GLN A 106 -1.69 21.56 2.90
N VAL A 107 -1.95 20.24 2.97
CA VAL A 107 -2.21 19.43 1.77
C VAL A 107 -3.53 19.86 1.13
N ALA A 108 -4.57 20.09 1.94
CA ALA A 108 -5.88 20.56 1.46
C ALA A 108 -5.75 21.90 0.72
N ASP A 109 -5.05 22.87 1.31
CA ASP A 109 -4.80 24.18 0.68
C ASP A 109 -4.07 24.04 -0.65
N TRP A 110 -3.04 23.16 -0.67
CA TRP A 110 -2.31 22.89 -1.90
C TRP A 110 -3.22 22.28 -2.97
N VAL A 111 -4.04 21.26 -2.61
CA VAL A 111 -4.99 20.62 -3.53
C VAL A 111 -6.00 21.62 -4.07
N LEU A 112 -6.62 22.42 -3.20
CA LEU A 112 -7.58 23.46 -3.62
C LEU A 112 -6.96 24.50 -4.56
N LYS A 113 -5.67 24.80 -4.39
CA LYS A 113 -4.96 25.76 -5.22
C LYS A 113 -4.52 25.18 -6.57
N ASN A 114 -4.10 23.93 -6.61
CA ASN A 114 -3.40 23.36 -7.76
C ASN A 114 -4.24 22.35 -8.58
N VAL A 115 -5.24 21.71 -7.98
CA VAL A 115 -6.12 20.74 -8.65
C VAL A 115 -7.40 21.43 -9.07
N LYS A 116 -7.42 21.92 -10.31
CA LYS A 116 -8.55 22.69 -10.88
C LYS A 116 -9.42 21.78 -11.74
N VAL A 117 -10.30 21.02 -11.11
CA VAL A 117 -11.24 20.13 -11.78
C VAL A 117 -12.68 20.47 -11.38
N ALA A 118 -13.63 20.13 -12.26
CA ALA A 118 -15.05 20.34 -12.00
C ALA A 118 -15.53 19.42 -10.85
N GLU A 119 -16.54 19.86 -10.12
CA GLU A 119 -17.19 19.05 -9.07
C GLU A 119 -17.75 17.73 -9.61
N THR A 120 -18.17 17.71 -10.88
CA THR A 120 -18.59 16.48 -11.58
C THR A 120 -17.50 15.42 -11.63
N ALA A 121 -16.23 15.80 -11.77
CA ALA A 121 -15.10 14.84 -11.76
C ALA A 121 -14.92 14.20 -10.39
N LYS A 122 -15.13 14.96 -9.31
CA LYS A 122 -15.08 14.42 -7.94
C LYS A 122 -16.25 13.46 -7.70
N ALA A 123 -17.45 13.81 -8.16
CA ALA A 123 -18.61 12.93 -8.08
C ALA A 123 -18.39 11.63 -8.87
N THR A 124 -17.88 11.71 -10.10
CA THR A 124 -17.55 10.56 -10.94
C THR A 124 -16.51 9.67 -10.27
N HIS A 125 -15.46 10.26 -9.68
CA HIS A 125 -14.45 9.52 -8.93
C HIS A 125 -15.06 8.75 -7.76
N ARG A 126 -15.90 9.41 -6.96
CA ARG A 126 -16.62 8.80 -5.84
C ARG A 126 -17.50 7.63 -6.30
N GLU A 127 -18.33 7.84 -7.32
CA GLU A 127 -19.20 6.80 -7.89
C GLU A 127 -18.39 5.60 -8.38
N ARG A 128 -17.28 5.85 -9.07
CA ARG A 128 -16.36 4.80 -9.52
C ARG A 128 -15.85 3.96 -8.35
N MET A 129 -15.53 4.57 -7.22
CA MET A 129 -14.99 3.87 -6.06
C MET A 129 -16.03 3.06 -5.31
N VAL A 130 -17.19 3.66 -5.00
CA VAL A 130 -18.22 3.00 -4.20
C VAL A 130 -18.90 1.84 -4.93
N HIS A 131 -18.90 1.87 -6.27
CA HIS A 131 -19.47 0.84 -7.12
C HIS A 131 -18.41 -0.06 -7.80
N TYR A 132 -17.24 -0.23 -7.15
CA TYR A 132 -16.21 -1.13 -7.65
C TYR A 132 -16.15 -2.43 -6.84
N PRO A 133 -16.36 -3.60 -7.48
CA PRO A 133 -16.52 -3.86 -8.92
C PRO A 133 -17.83 -3.37 -9.49
N LYS A 134 -17.82 -3.02 -10.79
CA LYS A 134 -19.08 -2.77 -11.51
C LYS A 134 -19.83 -4.09 -11.66
N PRO A 135 -21.15 -4.10 -11.52
CA PRO A 135 -21.94 -5.30 -11.79
C PRO A 135 -21.67 -5.86 -13.19
N GLY A 136 -21.39 -7.17 -13.25
CA GLY A 136 -21.07 -7.86 -14.50
C GLY A 136 -19.58 -7.91 -14.84
N ASP A 137 -18.69 -7.28 -14.07
CA ASP A 137 -17.25 -7.46 -14.20
C ASP A 137 -16.80 -8.71 -13.42
N GLN A 138 -17.08 -9.87 -14.04
CA GLN A 138 -16.86 -11.19 -13.42
C GLN A 138 -15.45 -11.39 -12.89
N ALA A 139 -14.44 -10.86 -13.59
CA ALA A 139 -13.04 -11.02 -13.16
C ALA A 139 -12.76 -10.26 -11.86
N ILE A 140 -13.29 -9.05 -11.73
CA ILE A 140 -13.08 -8.22 -10.54
C ILE A 140 -14.00 -8.66 -9.40
N GLU A 141 -15.23 -9.12 -9.69
CA GLU A 141 -16.11 -9.74 -8.70
C GLU A 141 -15.49 -11.01 -8.11
N ALA A 142 -14.91 -11.87 -8.95
CA ALA A 142 -14.17 -13.05 -8.49
C ALA A 142 -12.97 -12.67 -7.61
N ARG A 143 -12.26 -11.59 -7.95
CA ARG A 143 -11.17 -11.06 -7.13
C ARG A 143 -11.65 -10.57 -5.77
N LEU A 144 -12.76 -9.85 -5.71
CA LEU A 144 -13.35 -9.42 -4.43
C LEU A 144 -13.73 -10.64 -3.58
N LYS A 145 -14.39 -11.64 -4.18
CA LYS A 145 -14.76 -12.89 -3.50
C LYS A 145 -13.52 -13.59 -2.92
N MET A 146 -12.49 -13.77 -3.73
CA MET A 146 -11.23 -14.37 -3.28
C MET A 146 -10.61 -13.59 -2.11
N ARG A 147 -10.62 -12.26 -2.14
CA ARG A 147 -10.11 -11.43 -1.05
C ARG A 147 -10.93 -11.58 0.22
N LYS A 148 -12.25 -11.64 0.11
CA LYS A 148 -13.14 -11.92 1.25
C LYS A 148 -12.84 -13.29 1.88
N GLU A 149 -12.62 -14.32 1.07
CA GLU A 149 -12.24 -15.66 1.53
C GLU A 149 -10.90 -15.63 2.28
N GLN A 150 -9.88 -14.99 1.73
CA GLN A 150 -8.55 -14.84 2.35
C GLN A 150 -8.59 -14.12 3.70
N ALA A 151 -9.48 -13.14 3.84
CA ALA A 151 -9.66 -12.36 5.07
C ALA A 151 -10.66 -13.00 6.08
N GLY A 152 -11.22 -14.17 5.76
CA GLY A 152 -12.26 -14.82 6.62
C GLY A 152 -13.61 -14.12 6.61
N LEU A 153 -13.84 -13.25 5.61
CA LEU A 153 -15.06 -12.43 5.46
C LEU A 153 -16.04 -13.00 4.43
N ALA A 154 -15.87 -14.26 4.01
CA ALA A 154 -16.70 -14.88 2.97
C ALA A 154 -18.19 -14.89 3.30
N HIS A 155 -18.54 -14.97 4.60
CA HIS A 155 -19.91 -15.01 5.11
C HIS A 155 -20.61 -13.64 5.17
N ARG A 156 -19.89 -12.55 4.89
CA ARG A 156 -20.42 -11.18 4.98
C ARG A 156 -20.96 -10.73 3.63
N ASP A 157 -22.23 -10.98 3.35
CA ASP A 157 -22.87 -10.68 2.06
C ASP A 157 -23.09 -9.18 1.81
N GLU A 158 -23.07 -8.37 2.87
CA GLU A 158 -23.16 -6.90 2.78
C GLU A 158 -21.92 -6.25 2.17
N ILE A 159 -20.77 -6.95 2.14
CA ILE A 159 -19.54 -6.48 1.49
C ILE A 159 -19.68 -6.66 -0.02
N LYS A 160 -20.06 -5.60 -0.71
CA LYS A 160 -20.32 -5.61 -2.15
C LYS A 160 -19.28 -4.87 -2.96
N SER A 161 -18.45 -4.04 -2.33
CA SER A 161 -17.41 -3.25 -2.98
C SER A 161 -16.04 -3.45 -2.32
N PHE A 162 -14.96 -3.07 -3.02
CA PHE A 162 -13.63 -3.04 -2.41
C PHE A 162 -13.50 -1.99 -1.32
N VAL A 163 -14.32 -0.96 -1.33
CA VAL A 163 -14.37 0.03 -0.23
C VAL A 163 -14.95 -0.63 1.02
N ASP A 164 -16.06 -1.38 0.91
CA ASP A 164 -16.62 -2.15 2.02
C ASP A 164 -15.62 -3.18 2.53
N PHE A 165 -14.96 -3.89 1.61
CA PHE A 165 -13.97 -4.91 1.95
C PHE A 165 -12.82 -4.33 2.77
N ILE A 166 -12.25 -3.19 2.36
CA ILE A 166 -11.16 -2.54 3.08
C ILE A 166 -11.59 -2.16 4.50
N ASP A 167 -12.76 -1.55 4.65
CA ASP A 167 -13.25 -1.14 5.97
C ASP A 167 -13.56 -2.34 6.88
N ALA A 168 -14.05 -3.45 6.31
CA ALA A 168 -14.29 -4.69 7.07
C ALA A 168 -12.98 -5.40 7.45
N ASP A 169 -12.02 -5.50 6.53
CA ASP A 169 -10.71 -6.14 6.76
C ASP A 169 -9.90 -5.37 7.84
N GLU A 170 -10.02 -4.06 7.83
CA GLU A 170 -9.40 -3.16 8.82
C GLU A 170 -10.29 -2.95 10.08
N LYS A 171 -11.36 -3.74 10.24
CA LYS A 171 -12.26 -3.78 11.42
C LYS A 171 -12.95 -2.45 11.74
N ARG A 172 -13.36 -1.69 10.71
CA ARG A 172 -14.11 -0.45 10.87
C ARG A 172 -15.63 -0.66 10.80
N ILE A 173 -16.05 -1.76 10.16
CA ILE A 173 -17.46 -2.18 10.05
C ILE A 173 -17.60 -3.67 10.31
#